data_cbdc61ea31a87866dbd6f638a7872cc8
#
_entry.id   cbdc61ea31a87866dbd6f638a7872cc8
#
_cell.length_a   1.000
_cell.length_b   1.000
_cell.length_c   1.000
_cell.angle_alpha   90.00
_cell.angle_beta   90.00
_cell.angle_gamma   90.00
#
_symmetry.space_group_name_H-M   'P 1'
#
loop_
_entity.id
_entity.type
_entity.pdbx_description
1 polymer ?
#
loop_
_entity_poly.entity_id
_entity_poly.type
_entity_poly.pdbx_seq_one_letter_code
_entity_poly.pdbx_strand_id
1 'polypeptide(L)'
;KSHHTVQKSMLTIPQMSEIAKKHSLPLIVDAAAEEDLKKYYAQGADLVIYSGAKAIEAPSSAVVLGRDPYIPWIQLQNKGIGRAMKIGKDNIIGFVTALEAYLANGSEDGDSMKARLAPFISELNSISGLSAKEVQDSAGRDIYRASVKVTSEKTSALQVIADLKVGDLAVYTREYQANNGIIEFDIR
;
A
#
# COMPACT_ATOMS: atom_id res chain seq x y z
N LYS A 1 1.36 -2.71 15.51
CA LYS A 1 1.98 -3.60 14.54
C LYS A 1 1.74 -3.07 13.12
N SER A 2 2.77 -2.97 12.29
CA SER A 2 2.64 -2.71 10.85
C SER A 2 2.33 -4.00 10.11
N HIS A 3 1.41 -3.97 9.14
CA HIS A 3 0.95 -5.16 8.42
C HIS A 3 1.37 -5.19 6.93
N HIS A 4 2.04 -4.16 6.43
CA HIS A 4 2.41 -4.05 5.01
C HIS A 4 3.53 -5.00 4.57
N THR A 5 4.15 -5.73 5.49
CA THR A 5 5.16 -6.73 5.18
C THR A 5 4.80 -8.07 5.84
N VAL A 6 4.52 -9.08 5.02
CA VAL A 6 4.36 -10.45 5.52
C VAL A 6 5.75 -11.09 5.57
N GLN A 7 6.31 -11.15 6.77
CA GLN A 7 7.51 -11.95 7.01
C GLN A 7 7.10 -13.29 7.62
N LYS A 8 7.67 -14.38 7.15
CA LYS A 8 7.37 -15.74 7.65
C LYS A 8 7.54 -15.90 9.16
N SER A 9 8.39 -15.09 9.79
CA SER A 9 8.68 -15.07 11.23
C SER A 9 7.80 -14.12 12.05
N MET A 10 6.85 -13.39 11.43
CA MET A 10 6.02 -12.42 12.14
C MET A 10 4.75 -13.07 12.69
N LEU A 11 4.38 -12.67 13.92
CA LEU A 11 3.09 -13.04 14.49
C LEU A 11 1.94 -12.41 13.70
N THR A 12 0.90 -13.19 13.47
CA THR A 12 -0.34 -12.72 12.85
C THR A 12 -1.12 -11.78 13.77
N ILE A 13 -2.07 -11.03 13.22
CA ILE A 13 -2.94 -10.15 14.05
C ILE A 13 -3.73 -10.94 15.10
N PRO A 14 -4.37 -12.11 14.79
CA PRO A 14 -5.02 -12.92 15.82
C PRO A 14 -4.08 -13.34 16.95
N GLN A 15 -2.87 -13.81 16.64
CA GLN A 15 -1.88 -14.19 17.67
C GLN A 15 -1.48 -12.99 18.53
N MET A 16 -1.27 -11.82 17.94
CA MET A 16 -0.98 -10.59 18.68
C MET A 16 -2.17 -10.17 19.57
N SER A 17 -3.41 -10.35 19.07
CA SER A 17 -4.63 -10.08 19.86
C SER A 17 -4.73 -10.96 21.09
N GLU A 18 -4.43 -12.26 20.98
CA GLU A 18 -4.41 -13.18 22.11
C GLU A 18 -3.37 -12.76 23.16
N ILE A 19 -2.16 -12.40 22.74
CA ILE A 19 -1.11 -11.92 23.63
C ILE A 19 -1.53 -10.61 24.31
N ALA A 20 -2.05 -9.64 23.56
CA ALA A 20 -2.48 -8.36 24.08
C ALA A 20 -3.58 -8.54 25.15
N LYS A 21 -4.59 -9.37 24.86
CA LYS A 21 -5.67 -9.71 25.81
C LYS A 21 -5.13 -10.36 27.09
N LYS A 22 -4.20 -11.29 26.97
CA LYS A 22 -3.56 -11.95 28.12
C LYS A 22 -2.87 -10.95 29.06
N HIS A 23 -2.37 -9.85 28.53
CA HIS A 23 -1.70 -8.80 29.29
C HIS A 23 -2.58 -7.58 29.56
N SER A 24 -3.87 -7.63 29.22
CA SER A 24 -4.82 -6.49 29.37
C SER A 24 -4.33 -5.23 28.67
N LEU A 25 -3.70 -5.39 27.49
CA LEU A 25 -3.18 -4.29 26.67
C LEU A 25 -4.01 -4.12 25.40
N PRO A 26 -4.23 -2.88 24.92
CA PRO A 26 -4.85 -2.66 23.62
C PRO A 26 -3.93 -3.05 22.48
N LEU A 27 -4.48 -3.63 21.43
CA LEU A 27 -3.77 -3.91 20.18
C LEU A 27 -4.08 -2.80 19.16
N ILE A 28 -3.04 -2.06 18.79
CA ILE A 28 -3.09 -1.06 17.72
C ILE A 28 -2.46 -1.64 16.47
N VAL A 29 -3.18 -1.58 15.35
CA VAL A 29 -2.71 -2.05 14.04
C VAL A 29 -2.51 -0.86 13.10
N ASP A 30 -1.28 -0.69 12.62
CA ASP A 30 -0.99 0.20 11.50
C ASP A 30 -1.29 -0.55 10.19
N ALA A 31 -2.41 -0.21 9.58
CA ALA A 31 -2.89 -0.71 8.31
C ALA A 31 -2.89 0.39 7.24
N ALA A 32 -1.94 1.33 7.31
CA ALA A 32 -1.92 2.52 6.47
C ALA A 32 -1.98 2.23 4.96
N ALA A 33 -1.47 1.10 4.49
CA ALA A 33 -1.46 0.72 3.08
C ALA A 33 -2.48 -0.37 2.72
N GLU A 34 -3.29 -0.78 3.67
CA GLU A 34 -4.26 -1.87 3.51
C GLU A 34 -5.63 -1.32 3.10
N GLU A 35 -6.44 -2.19 2.49
CA GLU A 35 -7.72 -1.81 1.87
C GLU A 35 -8.94 -2.28 2.67
N ASP A 36 -8.83 -3.42 3.38
CA ASP A 36 -9.96 -3.99 4.11
C ASP A 36 -10.18 -3.29 5.46
N LEU A 37 -11.18 -2.44 5.51
CA LEU A 37 -11.53 -1.63 6.69
C LEU A 37 -12.11 -2.45 7.86
N LYS A 38 -12.50 -3.70 7.66
CA LYS A 38 -13.17 -4.54 8.68
C LYS A 38 -12.28 -5.66 9.22
N LYS A 39 -11.39 -6.18 8.41
CA LYS A 39 -10.58 -7.39 8.66
C LYS A 39 -9.83 -7.35 9.99
N TYR A 40 -9.06 -6.31 10.23
CA TYR A 40 -8.18 -6.25 11.40
C TYR A 40 -8.95 -6.04 12.69
N TYR A 41 -10.04 -5.28 12.61
CA TYR A 41 -10.97 -5.13 13.73
C TYR A 41 -11.64 -6.47 14.08
N ALA A 42 -12.09 -7.23 13.07
CA ALA A 42 -12.66 -8.56 13.26
C ALA A 42 -11.63 -9.56 13.82
N GLN A 43 -10.35 -9.39 13.51
CA GLN A 43 -9.24 -10.19 14.03
C GLN A 43 -8.80 -9.81 15.44
N GLY A 44 -9.46 -8.85 16.06
CA GLY A 44 -9.29 -8.49 17.47
C GLY A 44 -8.40 -7.27 17.72
N ALA A 45 -8.12 -6.44 16.71
CA ALA A 45 -7.53 -5.13 16.95
C ALA A 45 -8.51 -4.22 17.72
N ASP A 46 -7.98 -3.43 18.66
CA ASP A 46 -8.76 -2.43 19.37
C ASP A 46 -8.79 -1.09 18.63
N LEU A 47 -7.69 -0.78 17.93
CA LEU A 47 -7.55 0.38 17.05
C LEU A 47 -6.89 -0.04 15.74
N VAL A 48 -7.37 0.50 14.63
CA VAL A 48 -6.77 0.31 13.29
C VAL A 48 -6.61 1.66 12.62
N ILE A 49 -5.43 1.92 12.08
CA ILE A 49 -5.07 3.19 11.43
C ILE A 49 -4.93 2.95 9.94
N TYR A 50 -5.69 3.69 9.13
CA TYR A 50 -5.61 3.67 7.67
C TYR A 50 -5.17 5.04 7.14
N SER A 51 -4.34 5.05 6.10
CA SER A 51 -4.03 6.28 5.37
C SER A 51 -5.12 6.58 4.35
N GLY A 52 -5.63 7.80 4.35
CA GLY A 52 -6.55 8.24 3.30
C GLY A 52 -5.86 8.37 1.94
N ALA A 53 -4.62 8.82 1.91
CA ALA A 53 -3.85 9.07 0.68
C ALA A 53 -3.19 7.80 0.08
N LYS A 54 -3.65 6.61 0.42
CA LYS A 54 -3.19 5.34 -0.16
C LYS A 54 -4.35 4.60 -0.80
N ALA A 55 -4.78 3.46 -0.29
CA ALA A 55 -5.83 2.64 -0.88
C ALA A 55 -7.20 3.34 -1.03
N ILE A 56 -7.50 4.33 -0.19
CA ILE A 56 -8.75 5.10 -0.25
C ILE A 56 -8.67 6.23 -1.28
N GLU A 57 -7.46 6.58 -1.78
CA GLU A 57 -7.20 7.62 -2.78
C GLU A 57 -7.73 9.01 -2.40
N ALA A 58 -7.77 9.29 -1.11
CA ALA A 58 -8.19 10.60 -0.57
C ALA A 58 -7.02 11.59 -0.50
N PRO A 59 -7.29 12.88 -0.32
CA PRO A 59 -6.27 13.86 0.07
C PRO A 59 -5.54 13.44 1.35
N SER A 60 -4.41 14.11 1.65
CA SER A 60 -3.57 13.81 2.83
C SER A 60 -4.40 13.79 4.12
N SER A 61 -4.66 12.58 4.59
CA SER A 61 -5.56 12.29 5.72
C SER A 61 -5.27 10.91 6.29
N ALA A 62 -5.87 10.62 7.42
CA ALA A 62 -5.92 9.28 8.00
C ALA A 62 -7.25 9.09 8.75
N VAL A 63 -7.66 7.84 8.88
CA VAL A 63 -8.78 7.46 9.75
C VAL A 63 -8.32 6.44 10.76
N VAL A 64 -8.83 6.57 11.97
CA VAL A 64 -8.67 5.59 13.04
C VAL A 64 -10.03 4.97 13.33
N LEU A 65 -10.12 3.67 13.15
CA LEU A 65 -11.28 2.87 13.52
C LEU A 65 -10.99 2.12 14.81
N GLY A 66 -11.96 2.02 15.71
CA GLY A 66 -11.68 1.34 16.96
C GLY A 66 -12.83 1.26 17.94
N ARG A 67 -12.54 0.70 19.12
CA ARG A 67 -13.48 0.44 20.21
C ARG A 67 -13.47 1.56 21.25
N ASP A 68 -14.56 1.65 21.98
CA ASP A 68 -14.53 2.32 23.28
C ASP A 68 -13.66 1.53 24.28
N PRO A 69 -12.92 2.22 25.15
CA PRO A 69 -12.88 3.68 25.38
C PRO A 69 -11.80 4.41 24.57
N TYR A 70 -11.14 3.79 23.64
CA TYR A 70 -9.92 4.32 22.99
C TYR A 70 -10.19 5.49 22.04
N ILE A 71 -11.29 5.46 21.28
CA ILE A 71 -11.63 6.55 20.34
C ILE A 71 -11.84 7.89 21.06
N PRO A 72 -12.58 7.97 22.19
CA PRO A 72 -12.66 9.20 22.98
C PRO A 72 -11.29 9.72 23.44
N TRP A 73 -10.36 8.86 23.81
CA TRP A 73 -9.01 9.27 24.21
C TRP A 73 -8.21 9.87 23.05
N ILE A 74 -8.36 9.30 21.84
CA ILE A 74 -7.74 9.86 20.63
C ILE A 74 -8.34 11.24 20.33
N GLN A 75 -9.65 11.41 20.46
CA GLN A 75 -10.32 12.70 20.23
C GLN A 75 -9.81 13.81 21.17
N LEU A 76 -9.45 13.46 22.42
CA LEU A 76 -8.84 14.42 23.35
C LEU A 76 -7.53 15.00 22.83
N GLN A 77 -6.76 14.25 22.02
CA GLN A 77 -5.51 14.72 21.44
C GLN A 77 -5.69 15.89 20.48
N ASN A 78 -6.89 16.07 19.92
CA ASN A 78 -7.21 17.24 19.11
C ASN A 78 -7.15 18.57 19.89
N LYS A 79 -7.24 18.51 21.22
CA LYS A 79 -7.09 19.66 22.13
C LYS A 79 -5.74 19.67 22.86
N GLY A 80 -4.98 18.58 22.77
CA GLY A 80 -3.67 18.38 23.36
C GLY A 80 -2.54 18.41 22.32
N ILE A 81 -1.62 17.49 22.41
CA ILE A 81 -0.41 17.39 21.58
C ILE A 81 -0.73 17.27 20.08
N GLY A 82 -1.84 16.62 19.73
CA GLY A 82 -2.30 16.45 18.34
C GLY A 82 -2.86 17.74 17.73
N ARG A 83 -3.04 18.81 18.50
CA ARG A 83 -3.61 20.07 17.99
C ARG A 83 -2.78 20.72 16.88
N ALA A 84 -1.46 20.58 16.94
CA ALA A 84 -0.56 21.09 15.92
C ALA A 84 -0.68 20.34 14.57
N MET A 85 -1.19 19.12 14.60
CA MET A 85 -1.37 18.24 13.41
C MET A 85 -2.83 18.20 12.95
N LYS A 86 -3.61 19.25 13.27
CA LYS A 86 -5.02 19.31 12.89
C LYS A 86 -5.18 19.23 11.37
N ILE A 87 -5.99 18.30 10.93
CA ILE A 87 -6.39 18.18 9.52
C ILE A 87 -7.28 19.34 9.08
N GLY A 88 -7.10 19.84 7.86
CA GLY A 88 -7.94 20.87 7.25
C GLY A 88 -9.34 20.35 6.90
N LYS A 89 -10.32 21.25 6.86
CA LYS A 89 -11.72 20.89 6.50
C LYS A 89 -11.82 20.33 5.09
N ASP A 90 -11.04 20.88 4.16
CA ASP A 90 -10.99 20.42 2.77
C ASP A 90 -10.55 18.96 2.67
N ASN A 91 -9.52 18.59 3.44
CA ASN A 91 -9.05 17.22 3.50
C ASN A 91 -10.08 16.28 4.16
N ILE A 92 -10.84 16.75 5.15
CA ILE A 92 -11.93 15.96 5.76
C ILE A 92 -13.02 15.69 4.73
N ILE A 93 -13.47 16.70 4.00
CA ILE A 93 -14.51 16.52 2.97
C ILE A 93 -13.98 15.64 1.84
N GLY A 94 -12.77 15.88 1.35
CA GLY A 94 -12.14 15.04 0.34
C GLY A 94 -12.00 13.58 0.80
N PHE A 95 -11.66 13.34 2.08
CA PHE A 95 -11.61 12.00 2.64
C PHE A 95 -12.98 11.33 2.66
N VAL A 96 -14.03 12.03 3.11
CA VAL A 96 -15.39 11.47 3.16
C VAL A 96 -15.86 11.09 1.75
N THR A 97 -15.69 11.98 0.77
CA THR A 97 -16.06 11.73 -0.63
C THR A 97 -15.31 10.53 -1.21
N ALA A 98 -14.00 10.43 -0.99
CA ALA A 98 -13.19 9.31 -1.45
C ALA A 98 -13.60 8.00 -0.75
N LEU A 99 -13.90 8.05 0.55
CA LEU A 99 -14.37 6.89 1.31
C LEU A 99 -15.73 6.39 0.81
N GLU A 100 -16.66 7.29 0.50
CA GLU A 100 -17.95 6.94 -0.10
C GLU A 100 -17.77 6.25 -1.45
N ALA A 101 -16.91 6.79 -2.32
CA ALA A 101 -16.58 6.19 -3.61
C ALA A 101 -15.92 4.80 -3.43
N TYR A 102 -14.98 4.68 -2.50
CA TYR A 102 -14.31 3.43 -2.18
C TYR A 102 -15.30 2.36 -1.66
N LEU A 103 -16.23 2.74 -0.77
CA LEU A 103 -17.23 1.81 -0.24
C LEU A 103 -18.26 1.36 -1.29
N ALA A 104 -18.49 2.19 -2.32
CA ALA A 104 -19.40 1.87 -3.43
C ALA A 104 -18.75 0.99 -4.50
N ASN A 105 -17.50 1.26 -4.85
CA ASN A 105 -16.84 0.68 -6.04
C ASN A 105 -15.71 -0.31 -5.68
N GLY A 106 -15.16 -0.26 -4.46
CA GLY A 106 -13.94 -0.97 -4.10
C GLY A 106 -12.69 -0.39 -4.76
N SER A 107 -11.59 -1.13 -4.68
CA SER A 107 -10.37 -0.93 -5.47
C SER A 107 -10.39 -1.79 -6.73
N GLU A 108 -9.51 -1.49 -7.69
CA GLU A 108 -9.30 -2.34 -8.86
C GLU A 108 -8.89 -3.75 -8.42
N ASP A 109 -9.56 -4.78 -8.92
CA ASP A 109 -9.24 -6.18 -8.63
C ASP A 109 -7.98 -6.65 -9.39
N GLY A 110 -7.36 -7.71 -8.86
CA GLY A 110 -6.11 -8.23 -9.42
C GLY A 110 -6.27 -8.80 -10.82
N ASP A 111 -7.43 -9.32 -11.21
CA ASP A 111 -7.64 -9.88 -12.55
C ASP A 111 -7.69 -8.78 -13.60
N SER A 112 -8.32 -7.65 -13.28
CA SER A 112 -8.28 -6.44 -14.13
C SER A 112 -6.85 -5.92 -14.29
N MET A 113 -6.06 -5.87 -13.21
CA MET A 113 -4.64 -5.49 -13.29
C MET A 113 -3.84 -6.46 -14.18
N LYS A 114 -4.02 -7.77 -14.03
CA LYS A 114 -3.35 -8.78 -14.87
C LYS A 114 -3.71 -8.62 -16.35
N ALA A 115 -5.00 -8.39 -16.65
CA ALA A 115 -5.44 -8.18 -18.02
C ALA A 115 -4.76 -6.97 -18.68
N ARG A 116 -4.54 -5.88 -17.94
CA ARG A 116 -3.79 -4.70 -18.42
C ARG A 116 -2.28 -4.95 -18.51
N LEU A 117 -1.71 -5.76 -17.61
CA LEU A 117 -0.28 -6.08 -17.62
C LEU A 117 0.12 -7.03 -18.74
N ALA A 118 -0.75 -7.94 -19.14
CA ALA A 118 -0.40 -8.99 -20.11
C ALA A 118 0.13 -8.44 -21.45
N PRO A 119 -0.52 -7.49 -22.14
CA PRO A 119 0.00 -6.92 -23.38
C PRO A 119 1.34 -6.17 -23.15
N PHE A 120 1.46 -5.40 -22.06
CA PHE A 120 2.67 -4.67 -21.70
C PHE A 120 3.86 -5.63 -21.48
N ILE A 121 3.65 -6.71 -20.72
CA ILE A 121 4.67 -7.75 -20.51
C ILE A 121 5.06 -8.41 -21.83
N SER A 122 4.10 -8.68 -22.71
CA SER A 122 4.36 -9.26 -24.03
C SER A 122 5.25 -8.35 -24.89
N GLU A 123 4.95 -7.06 -24.93
CA GLU A 123 5.75 -6.07 -25.65
C GLU A 123 7.17 -5.96 -25.09
N LEU A 124 7.33 -5.89 -23.77
CA LEU A 124 8.63 -5.86 -23.12
C LEU A 124 9.47 -7.10 -23.43
N ASN A 125 8.86 -8.28 -23.50
CA ASN A 125 9.54 -9.51 -23.86
C ASN A 125 9.93 -9.59 -25.34
N SER A 126 9.41 -8.74 -26.21
CA SER A 126 9.84 -8.61 -27.59
C SER A 126 11.16 -7.82 -27.73
N ILE A 127 11.55 -7.08 -26.69
CA ILE A 127 12.76 -6.26 -26.69
C ILE A 127 13.95 -7.13 -26.27
N SER A 128 14.95 -7.23 -27.16
CA SER A 128 16.18 -7.97 -26.86
C SER A 128 16.90 -7.39 -25.63
N GLY A 129 17.27 -8.23 -24.70
CA GLY A 129 17.95 -7.84 -23.46
C GLY A 129 16.99 -7.50 -22.30
N LEU A 130 15.68 -7.73 -22.48
CA LEU A 130 14.69 -7.68 -21.39
C LEU A 130 14.03 -9.04 -21.17
N SER A 131 13.63 -9.29 -19.94
CA SER A 131 12.78 -10.44 -19.56
C SER A 131 11.77 -9.97 -18.54
N ALA A 132 10.50 -9.92 -18.93
CA ALA A 132 9.40 -9.41 -18.11
C ALA A 132 8.47 -10.53 -17.67
N LYS A 133 7.97 -10.45 -16.45
CA LYS A 133 6.96 -11.34 -15.88
C LYS A 133 6.04 -10.60 -14.94
N GLU A 134 4.85 -11.15 -14.75
CA GLU A 134 3.94 -10.73 -13.71
C GLU A 134 4.46 -11.12 -12.32
N VAL A 135 4.29 -10.25 -11.34
CA VAL A 135 4.57 -10.51 -9.94
C VAL A 135 3.47 -9.93 -9.06
N GLN A 136 3.06 -10.69 -8.06
CA GLN A 136 2.15 -10.19 -7.03
C GLN A 136 2.90 -9.38 -5.98
N ASP A 137 2.20 -8.45 -5.33
CA ASP A 137 2.73 -7.70 -4.19
C ASP A 137 3.27 -8.62 -3.10
N SER A 138 4.44 -8.31 -2.59
CA SER A 138 5.15 -9.14 -1.61
C SER A 138 4.41 -9.31 -0.27
N ALA A 139 3.48 -8.40 0.05
CA ALA A 139 2.61 -8.51 1.21
C ALA A 139 1.36 -9.39 0.96
N GLY A 140 1.22 -9.99 -0.23
CA GLY A 140 0.10 -10.86 -0.59
C GLY A 140 -1.20 -10.11 -0.88
N ARG A 141 -1.12 -8.81 -1.15
CA ARG A 141 -2.25 -8.02 -1.62
C ARG A 141 -2.59 -8.39 -3.07
N ASP A 142 -3.82 -8.17 -3.47
CA ASP A 142 -4.29 -8.41 -4.84
C ASP A 142 -3.85 -7.29 -5.79
N ILE A 143 -2.55 -7.04 -5.79
CA ILE A 143 -1.85 -6.01 -6.56
C ILE A 143 -0.77 -6.69 -7.39
N TYR A 144 -0.82 -6.46 -8.71
CA TYR A 144 0.10 -7.07 -9.65
C TYR A 144 0.95 -6.01 -10.37
N ARG A 145 2.17 -6.38 -10.72
CA ARG A 145 3.16 -5.51 -11.38
C ARG A 145 3.91 -6.28 -12.45
N ALA A 146 4.50 -5.56 -13.39
CA ALA A 146 5.49 -6.13 -14.29
C ALA A 146 6.87 -6.05 -13.63
N SER A 147 7.50 -7.19 -13.39
CA SER A 147 8.89 -7.29 -12.98
C SER A 147 9.75 -7.56 -14.20
N VAL A 148 10.64 -6.63 -14.51
CA VAL A 148 11.46 -6.62 -15.73
C VAL A 148 12.92 -6.81 -15.34
N LYS A 149 13.53 -7.89 -15.79
CA LYS A 149 14.95 -8.14 -15.66
C LYS A 149 15.67 -7.61 -16.88
N VAL A 150 16.64 -6.73 -16.67
CA VAL A 150 17.57 -6.27 -17.70
C VAL A 150 18.69 -7.30 -17.81
N THR A 151 18.77 -7.98 -18.97
CA THR A 151 19.77 -9.03 -19.27
C THR A 151 20.78 -8.59 -20.31
N SER A 152 20.64 -7.35 -20.80
CA SER A 152 21.55 -6.76 -21.80
C SER A 152 22.96 -6.55 -21.20
N GLU A 153 23.99 -6.89 -21.95
CA GLU A 153 25.38 -6.55 -21.60
C GLU A 153 25.73 -5.09 -21.90
N LYS A 154 24.89 -4.39 -22.67
CA LYS A 154 25.14 -3.00 -23.11
C LYS A 154 24.62 -1.95 -22.13
N THR A 155 23.72 -2.30 -21.24
CA THR A 155 23.09 -1.37 -20.28
C THR A 155 22.74 -2.08 -18.99
N SER A 156 22.58 -1.32 -17.93
CA SER A 156 22.14 -1.82 -16.62
C SER A 156 20.72 -1.34 -16.31
N ALA A 157 20.07 -1.99 -15.34
CA ALA A 157 18.76 -1.52 -14.84
C ALA A 157 18.84 -0.09 -14.30
N LEU A 158 19.93 0.29 -13.64
CA LEU A 158 20.13 1.65 -13.16
C LEU A 158 20.20 2.67 -14.29
N GLN A 159 20.88 2.32 -15.40
CA GLN A 159 20.94 3.21 -16.57
C GLN A 159 19.55 3.32 -17.22
N VAL A 160 18.84 2.22 -17.42
CA VAL A 160 17.47 2.22 -17.96
C VAL A 160 16.54 3.11 -17.10
N ILE A 161 16.61 3.00 -15.76
CA ILE A 161 15.85 3.86 -14.86
C ILE A 161 16.20 5.33 -15.05
N ALA A 162 17.49 5.65 -15.17
CA ALA A 162 17.93 7.03 -15.40
C ALA A 162 17.39 7.58 -16.72
N ASP A 163 17.45 6.80 -17.79
CA ASP A 163 16.98 7.18 -19.12
C ASP A 163 15.46 7.36 -19.16
N LEU A 164 14.70 6.50 -18.47
CA LEU A 164 13.25 6.60 -18.36
C LEU A 164 12.79 7.90 -17.67
N LYS A 165 13.60 8.46 -16.77
CA LYS A 165 13.27 9.69 -16.03
C LYS A 165 13.50 10.97 -16.85
N VAL A 166 14.28 10.92 -17.92
CA VAL A 166 14.70 12.09 -18.71
C VAL A 166 14.11 12.12 -20.13
N GLY A 167 13.23 11.18 -20.48
CA GLY A 167 12.50 11.19 -21.76
C GLY A 167 11.45 12.28 -21.85
N ASP A 168 10.84 12.46 -23.02
CA ASP A 168 9.73 13.39 -23.24
C ASP A 168 8.57 13.17 -22.25
N LEU A 169 8.34 11.92 -21.91
CA LEU A 169 7.49 11.50 -20.80
C LEU A 169 8.38 10.87 -19.73
N ALA A 170 8.50 11.50 -18.57
CA ALA A 170 9.24 10.94 -17.45
C ALA A 170 8.49 9.76 -16.83
N VAL A 171 9.13 8.59 -16.81
CA VAL A 171 8.57 7.35 -16.23
C VAL A 171 9.32 6.99 -14.96
N TYR A 172 8.60 6.91 -13.85
CA TYR A 172 9.13 6.51 -12.55
C TYR A 172 8.73 5.07 -12.24
N THR A 173 9.68 4.30 -11.74
CA THR A 173 9.55 2.86 -11.51
C THR A 173 9.83 2.53 -10.06
N ARG A 174 9.56 1.29 -9.65
CA ARG A 174 9.98 0.74 -8.35
C ARG A 174 11.39 0.17 -8.49
N GLU A 175 12.33 0.72 -7.73
CA GLU A 175 13.78 0.55 -7.95
C GLU A 175 14.47 -0.33 -6.89
N TYR A 176 13.70 -0.97 -5.98
CA TYR A 176 14.27 -1.72 -4.83
C TYR A 176 15.24 -2.83 -5.20
N GLN A 177 15.12 -3.39 -6.41
CA GLN A 177 15.98 -4.44 -6.93
C GLN A 177 16.82 -4.01 -8.13
N ALA A 178 16.97 -2.72 -8.36
CA ALA A 178 17.73 -2.19 -9.50
C ALA A 178 19.19 -2.67 -9.52
N ASN A 179 19.82 -2.77 -8.35
CA ASN A 179 21.19 -3.32 -8.22
C ASN A 179 21.27 -4.82 -8.59
N ASN A 180 20.15 -5.53 -8.59
CA ASN A 180 20.05 -6.93 -9.03
C ASN A 180 19.60 -7.04 -10.49
N GLY A 181 19.56 -5.91 -11.22
CA GLY A 181 19.12 -5.85 -12.60
C GLY A 181 17.61 -5.92 -12.80
N ILE A 182 16.79 -5.66 -11.77
CA ILE A 182 15.34 -5.79 -11.83
C ILE A 182 14.66 -4.43 -11.60
N ILE A 183 13.70 -4.12 -12.47
CA ILE A 183 12.82 -2.94 -12.41
C ILE A 183 11.39 -3.41 -12.30
N GLU A 184 10.57 -2.81 -11.44
CA GLU A 184 9.14 -3.12 -11.37
C GLU A 184 8.31 -1.93 -11.84
N PHE A 185 7.34 -2.19 -12.71
CA PHE A 185 6.34 -1.24 -13.18
C PHE A 185 5.03 -1.48 -12.47
N ASP A 186 4.54 -0.46 -11.79
CA ASP A 186 3.23 -0.41 -11.15
C ASP A 186 2.28 0.37 -12.07
N ILE A 187 1.21 -0.27 -12.52
CA ILE A 187 0.29 0.29 -13.53
C ILE A 187 -0.90 1.05 -12.94
N ARG A 188 -0.93 1.23 -11.64
CA ARG A 188 -1.98 1.96 -10.94
C ARG A 188 -1.77 3.46 -11.04
#